data_8a74b59c2ec32d49e4b5a0b6859753f5
#
_entry.id   8a74b59c2ec32d49e4b5a0b6859753f5
#
_cell.length_a   1.000
_cell.length_b   1.000
_cell.length_c   1.000
_cell.angle_alpha   90.00
_cell.angle_beta   90.00
_cell.angle_gamma   90.00
#
_symmetry.space_group_name_H-M   'P 1'
#
loop_
_entity.id
_entity.type
_entity.pdbx_description
1 polymer ?
#
loop_
_entity_poly.entity_id
_entity_poly.type
_entity_poly.pdbx_seq_one_letter_code
_entity_poly.pdbx_strand_id
1 'polypeptide(L)'
;MIPLNSNLTQLKRSAIRVYTDLARRTPGCVMLTLGEPDFDTPAPIRRAAWDALEQGQTHYAPNQGTAELRAAIARAETRRGNPTAPEQVLVTVGASQALFTALLGILNPGEEVIVPVPAFSLYETIITIAGGKMVPLDV
;
A
#
# COMPACT_ATOMS: atom_id res chain seq x y z
N MET A 1 -9.31 4.10 -31.82
CA MET A 1 -9.23 4.09 -30.35
C MET A 1 -8.20 3.04 -29.96
N ILE A 2 -7.23 3.38 -29.10
CA ILE A 2 -6.24 2.40 -28.61
C ILE A 2 -6.93 1.49 -27.59
N PRO A 3 -6.86 0.15 -27.73
CA PRO A 3 -7.48 -0.76 -26.76
C PRO A 3 -6.76 -0.68 -25.41
N LEU A 4 -7.51 -0.84 -24.32
CA LEU A 4 -6.94 -0.95 -22.97
C LEU A 4 -6.19 -2.28 -22.82
N ASN A 5 -5.24 -2.30 -21.88
CA ASN A 5 -4.57 -3.55 -21.49
C ASN A 5 -5.61 -4.58 -21.05
N SER A 6 -5.51 -5.80 -21.59
CA SER A 6 -6.48 -6.88 -21.34
C SER A 6 -6.59 -7.24 -19.84
N ASN A 7 -5.50 -7.13 -19.09
CA ASN A 7 -5.53 -7.39 -17.64
C ASN A 7 -6.42 -6.36 -16.91
N LEU A 8 -6.46 -5.10 -17.38
CA LEU A 8 -7.31 -4.08 -16.77
C LEU A 8 -8.80 -4.32 -17.03
N THR A 9 -9.16 -4.97 -18.14
CA THR A 9 -10.57 -5.26 -18.45
C THR A 9 -11.19 -6.32 -17.55
N GLN A 10 -10.36 -7.09 -16.86
CA GLN A 10 -10.78 -8.14 -15.90
C GLN A 10 -11.02 -7.59 -14.51
N LEU A 11 -10.57 -6.36 -14.20
CA LEU A 11 -10.67 -5.79 -12.87
C LEU A 11 -12.10 -5.41 -12.50
N LYS A 12 -12.52 -5.83 -11.32
CA LYS A 12 -13.79 -5.40 -10.71
C LYS A 12 -13.60 -4.09 -9.96
N ARG A 13 -14.63 -3.26 -9.93
CA ARG A 13 -14.62 -2.07 -9.07
C ARG A 13 -14.49 -2.49 -7.61
N SER A 14 -13.68 -1.74 -6.86
CA SER A 14 -13.54 -1.96 -5.42
C SER A 14 -14.91 -1.86 -4.71
N ALA A 15 -15.36 -2.96 -4.11
CA ALA A 15 -16.59 -2.99 -3.32
C ALA A 15 -16.55 -1.98 -2.16
N ILE A 16 -15.39 -1.79 -1.54
CA ILE A 16 -15.17 -0.81 -0.46
C ILE A 16 -15.57 0.60 -0.93
N ARG A 17 -15.15 1.01 -2.14
CA ARG A 17 -15.48 2.32 -2.69
C ARG A 17 -16.97 2.48 -2.94
N VAL A 18 -17.61 1.46 -3.49
CA VAL A 18 -19.06 1.46 -3.75
C VAL A 18 -19.84 1.62 -2.45
N TYR A 19 -19.52 0.84 -1.43
CA TYR A 19 -20.18 0.93 -0.14
C TYR A 19 -19.84 2.20 0.62
N THR A 20 -18.64 2.73 0.51
CA THR A 20 -18.29 4.04 1.10
C THR A 20 -19.13 5.16 0.50
N ASP A 21 -19.30 5.17 -0.83
CA ASP A 21 -20.11 6.19 -1.50
C ASP A 21 -21.60 6.05 -1.16
N LEU A 22 -22.10 4.83 -1.00
CA LEU A 22 -23.47 4.56 -0.55
C LEU A 22 -23.68 5.05 0.90
N ALA A 23 -22.75 4.72 1.80
CA ALA A 23 -22.83 5.12 3.21
C ALA A 23 -22.83 6.65 3.38
N ARG A 24 -21.98 7.35 2.60
CA ARG A 24 -21.95 8.83 2.61
C ARG A 24 -23.26 9.48 2.19
N ARG A 25 -24.06 8.80 1.36
CA ARG A 25 -25.37 9.29 0.87
C ARG A 25 -26.53 8.84 1.73
N THR A 26 -26.29 7.98 2.73
CA THR A 26 -27.34 7.43 3.61
C THR A 26 -27.32 8.16 4.94
N PRO A 27 -28.33 9.01 5.24
CA PRO A 27 -28.42 9.70 6.53
C PRO A 27 -28.40 8.75 7.72
N GLY A 28 -27.64 9.06 8.75
CA GLY A 28 -27.52 8.25 9.97
C GLY A 28 -26.69 6.95 9.81
N CYS A 29 -26.07 6.72 8.65
CA CYS A 29 -25.22 5.56 8.44
C CYS A 29 -23.88 5.72 9.19
N VAL A 30 -23.52 4.74 10.01
CA VAL A 30 -22.19 4.62 10.62
C VAL A 30 -21.25 3.96 9.62
N MET A 31 -20.18 4.66 9.22
CA MET A 31 -19.20 4.16 8.26
C MET A 31 -18.22 3.20 8.93
N LEU A 32 -18.19 1.95 8.46
CA LEU A 32 -17.21 0.92 8.82
C LEU A 32 -16.45 0.38 7.59
N THR A 33 -16.48 1.11 6.48
CA THR A 33 -15.91 0.68 5.20
C THR A 33 -14.42 0.94 5.04
N LEU A 34 -13.88 1.90 5.81
CA LEU A 34 -12.48 2.24 5.82
C LEU A 34 -11.91 2.03 7.22
N GLY A 35 -10.83 1.28 7.33
CA GLY A 35 -10.07 1.10 8.55
C GLY A 35 -9.01 2.20 8.66
N GLU A 36 -9.29 3.24 9.42
CA GLU A 36 -8.34 4.32 9.71
C GLU A 36 -8.39 4.66 11.21
N PRO A 37 -7.28 5.12 11.81
CA PRO A 37 -7.29 5.60 13.20
C PRO A 37 -8.26 6.78 13.35
N ASP A 38 -9.01 6.80 14.45
CA ASP A 38 -9.91 7.89 14.82
C ASP A 38 -9.19 9.03 15.59
N PHE A 39 -7.89 8.85 15.83
CA PHE A 39 -7.01 9.85 16.45
C PHE A 39 -6.25 10.65 15.41
N ASP A 40 -6.10 11.93 15.66
CA ASP A 40 -5.18 12.77 14.88
C ASP A 40 -3.73 12.28 14.97
N THR A 41 -2.96 12.52 13.91
CA THR A 41 -1.52 12.30 13.95
C THR A 41 -0.89 13.02 15.13
N PRO A 42 -0.08 12.35 15.98
CA PRO A 42 0.54 12.96 17.15
C PRO A 42 1.28 14.27 16.86
N ALA A 43 1.12 15.26 17.73
CA ALA A 43 1.67 16.59 17.53
C ALA A 43 3.17 16.64 17.21
N PRO A 44 4.06 15.83 17.84
CA PRO A 44 5.47 15.80 17.48
C PRO A 44 5.72 15.40 16.02
N ILE A 45 4.93 14.45 15.49
CA ILE A 45 5.06 13.98 14.10
C ILE A 45 4.61 15.08 13.13
N ARG A 46 3.47 15.74 13.43
CA ARG A 46 2.98 16.88 12.63
C ARG A 46 3.99 18.02 12.60
N ARG A 47 4.59 18.32 13.75
CA ARG A 47 5.61 19.38 13.85
C ARG A 47 6.86 19.03 13.06
N ALA A 48 7.36 17.80 13.15
CA ALA A 48 8.52 17.36 12.37
C ALA A 48 8.30 17.48 10.85
N ALA A 49 7.08 17.18 10.38
CA ALA A 49 6.74 17.37 8.97
C ALA A 49 6.70 18.86 8.59
N TRP A 50 6.15 19.71 9.45
CA TRP A 50 6.14 21.17 9.23
C TRP A 50 7.55 21.74 9.20
N ASP A 51 8.39 21.37 10.17
CA ASP A 51 9.78 21.84 10.26
C ASP A 51 10.59 21.42 9.02
N ALA A 52 10.36 20.22 8.50
CA ALA A 52 11.00 19.78 7.26
C ALA A 52 10.59 20.61 6.04
N LEU A 53 9.32 21.00 5.94
CA LEU A 53 8.83 21.89 4.89
C LEU A 53 9.44 23.29 5.01
N GLU A 54 9.48 23.89 6.21
CA GLU A 54 10.09 25.18 6.49
C GLU A 54 11.60 25.20 6.16
N GLN A 55 12.28 24.06 6.34
CA GLN A 55 13.69 23.86 5.98
C GLN A 55 13.91 23.61 4.47
N GLY A 56 12.86 23.68 3.67
CA GLY A 56 12.95 23.49 2.22
C GLY A 56 13.18 22.04 1.78
N GLN A 57 12.86 21.03 2.60
CA GLN A 57 12.93 19.62 2.22
C GLN A 57 11.79 19.25 1.26
N THR A 58 11.72 19.94 0.13
CA THR A 58 10.64 19.84 -0.87
C THR A 58 11.14 19.40 -2.24
N HIS A 59 12.37 18.92 -2.32
CA HIS A 59 13.00 18.44 -3.54
C HIS A 59 12.96 16.93 -3.68
N TYR A 60 13.42 16.41 -4.82
CA TYR A 60 13.46 14.97 -5.07
C TYR A 60 14.29 14.24 -4.03
N ALA A 61 13.69 13.23 -3.42
CA ALA A 61 14.40 12.26 -2.60
C ALA A 61 15.02 11.15 -3.47
N PRO A 62 16.03 10.41 -2.95
CA PRO A 62 16.50 9.19 -3.58
C PRO A 62 15.36 8.18 -3.80
N ASN A 63 15.41 7.41 -4.90
CA ASN A 63 14.34 6.46 -5.27
C ASN A 63 14.00 5.44 -4.18
N GLN A 64 14.98 5.09 -3.35
CA GLN A 64 14.78 4.15 -2.22
C GLN A 64 14.33 4.83 -0.93
N GLY A 65 14.22 6.15 -0.91
CA GLY A 65 14.03 6.95 0.30
C GLY A 65 15.34 7.49 0.86
N THR A 66 15.24 8.48 1.76
CA THR A 66 16.44 9.10 2.36
C THR A 66 17.21 8.10 3.22
N ALA A 67 18.52 8.29 3.32
CA ALA A 67 19.41 7.40 4.09
C ALA A 67 19.00 7.35 5.56
N GLU A 68 18.61 8.51 6.13
CA GLU A 68 18.17 8.65 7.52
C GLU A 68 16.90 7.84 7.80
N LEU A 69 15.91 7.92 6.91
CA LEU A 69 14.64 7.18 7.06
C LEU A 69 14.88 5.68 6.92
N ARG A 70 15.65 5.24 5.91
CA ARG A 70 15.98 3.82 5.74
C ARG A 70 16.74 3.26 6.93
N ALA A 71 17.70 4.01 7.46
CA ALA A 71 18.43 3.62 8.67
C ALA A 71 17.51 3.55 9.90
N ALA A 72 16.54 4.48 10.04
CA ALA A 72 15.57 4.46 11.13
C ALA A 72 14.64 3.24 11.04
N ILE A 73 14.16 2.89 9.85
CA ILE A 73 13.35 1.69 9.61
C ILE A 73 14.15 0.43 9.91
N ALA A 74 15.37 0.31 9.40
CA ALA A 74 16.25 -0.84 9.64
C ALA A 74 16.49 -1.07 11.15
N ARG A 75 16.76 0.00 11.91
CA ARG A 75 16.87 -0.08 13.37
C ARG A 75 15.57 -0.53 14.04
N ALA A 76 14.42 -0.05 13.55
CA ALA A 76 13.13 -0.43 14.10
C ALA A 76 12.83 -1.92 13.86
N GLU A 77 13.08 -2.43 12.66
CA GLU A 77 12.90 -3.84 12.33
C GLU A 77 13.86 -4.75 13.10
N THR A 78 15.13 -4.36 13.22
CA THR A 78 16.10 -5.11 14.03
C THR A 78 15.67 -5.22 15.49
N ARG A 79 15.11 -4.15 16.09
CA ARG A 79 14.55 -4.20 17.46
C ARG A 79 13.33 -5.12 17.58
N ARG A 80 12.59 -5.36 16.50
CA ARG A 80 11.45 -6.30 16.44
C ARG A 80 11.88 -7.76 16.23
N GLY A 81 13.17 -8.01 16.13
CA GLY A 81 13.72 -9.35 15.88
C GLY A 81 13.99 -9.67 14.39
N ASN A 82 13.85 -8.69 13.51
CA ASN A 82 14.13 -8.84 12.07
C ASN A 82 15.44 -8.10 11.73
N PRO A 83 16.62 -8.73 11.82
CA PRO A 83 17.88 -8.08 11.45
C PRO A 83 17.81 -7.52 10.03
N THR A 84 17.88 -6.20 9.92
CA THR A 84 17.67 -5.50 8.64
C THR A 84 18.77 -4.46 8.45
N ALA A 85 19.43 -4.46 7.30
CA ALA A 85 20.35 -3.41 6.87
C ALA A 85 19.60 -2.29 6.12
N PRO A 86 20.06 -1.03 6.17
CA PRO A 86 19.42 0.08 5.45
C PRO A 86 19.29 -0.16 3.93
N GLU A 87 20.19 -0.94 3.35
CA GLU A 87 20.19 -1.31 1.92
C GLU A 87 19.04 -2.23 1.53
N GLN A 88 18.45 -2.93 2.50
CA GLN A 88 17.30 -3.81 2.33
C GLN A 88 15.96 -3.08 2.45
N VAL A 89 15.98 -1.75 2.68
CA VAL A 89 14.79 -0.93 2.88
C VAL A 89 14.51 -0.12 1.62
N LEU A 90 13.28 -0.27 1.11
CA LEU A 90 12.69 0.57 0.07
C LEU A 90 11.48 1.31 0.65
N VAL A 91 11.51 2.62 0.60
CA VAL A 91 10.39 3.47 1.02
C VAL A 91 9.46 3.69 -0.16
N THR A 92 8.16 3.53 0.08
CA THR A 92 7.12 3.65 -0.94
C THR A 92 6.01 4.61 -0.49
N VAL A 93 5.22 5.10 -1.44
CA VAL A 93 4.02 5.91 -1.14
C VAL A 93 2.88 4.99 -0.71
N GLY A 94 2.92 4.59 0.55
CA GLY A 94 1.98 3.66 1.16
C GLY A 94 2.24 2.18 0.86
N ALA A 95 1.60 1.31 1.65
CA ALA A 95 1.71 -0.15 1.52
C ALA A 95 1.19 -0.68 0.17
N SER A 96 0.23 0.01 -0.45
CA SER A 96 -0.27 -0.38 -1.77
C SER A 96 0.80 -0.35 -2.85
N GLN A 97 1.66 0.68 -2.85
CA GLN A 97 2.78 0.76 -3.79
C GLN A 97 3.83 -0.30 -3.45
N ALA A 98 4.09 -0.56 -2.17
CA ALA A 98 5.02 -1.61 -1.76
C ALA A 98 4.60 -2.98 -2.31
N LEU A 99 3.33 -3.36 -2.10
CA LEU A 99 2.77 -4.61 -2.61
C LEU A 99 2.83 -4.67 -4.14
N PHE A 100 2.45 -3.58 -4.81
CA PHE A 100 2.47 -3.51 -6.27
C PHE A 100 3.89 -3.71 -6.81
N THR A 101 4.86 -2.98 -6.26
CA THR A 101 6.26 -3.08 -6.68
C THR A 101 6.85 -4.46 -6.41
N ALA A 102 6.56 -5.04 -5.24
CA ALA A 102 7.05 -6.36 -4.87
C ALA A 102 6.48 -7.44 -5.81
N LEU A 103 5.16 -7.47 -6.01
CA LEU A 103 4.52 -8.49 -6.84
C LEU A 103 4.89 -8.36 -8.32
N LEU A 104 4.98 -7.13 -8.86
CA LEU A 104 5.50 -6.92 -10.22
C LEU A 104 6.95 -7.35 -10.38
N GLY A 105 7.75 -7.24 -9.32
CA GLY A 105 9.16 -7.62 -9.37
C GLY A 105 9.42 -9.13 -9.30
N ILE A 106 8.47 -9.92 -8.77
CA ILE A 106 8.66 -11.35 -8.52
C ILE A 106 7.76 -12.27 -9.36
N LEU A 107 6.61 -11.76 -9.85
CA LEU A 107 5.65 -12.58 -10.59
C LEU A 107 5.93 -12.55 -12.10
N ASN A 108 5.98 -13.73 -12.70
CA ASN A 108 5.90 -13.89 -14.14
C ASN A 108 4.43 -14.13 -14.57
N PRO A 109 4.09 -13.85 -15.84
CA PRO A 109 2.74 -14.09 -16.35
C PRO A 109 2.30 -15.54 -16.16
N GLY A 110 1.12 -15.72 -15.55
CA GLY A 110 0.51 -17.03 -15.31
C GLY A 110 0.91 -17.72 -14.00
N GLU A 111 1.88 -17.19 -13.25
CA GLU A 111 2.23 -17.73 -11.93
C GLU A 111 1.12 -17.52 -10.91
N GLU A 112 1.06 -18.40 -9.92
CA GLU A 112 0.00 -18.43 -8.92
C GLU A 112 0.45 -17.85 -7.58
N VAL A 113 -0.47 -17.10 -6.95
CA VAL A 113 -0.25 -16.53 -5.61
C VAL A 113 -1.36 -17.01 -4.69
N ILE A 114 -1.00 -17.74 -3.65
CA ILE A 114 -1.94 -18.19 -2.62
C ILE A 114 -2.25 -17.00 -1.69
N VAL A 115 -3.54 -16.71 -1.54
CA VAL A 115 -4.01 -15.62 -0.69
C VAL A 115 -5.03 -16.15 0.30
N PRO A 116 -4.74 -16.14 1.63
CA PRO A 116 -5.74 -16.46 2.65
C PRO A 116 -6.94 -15.50 2.55
N VAL A 117 -8.16 -16.05 2.54
CA VAL A 117 -9.40 -15.26 2.44
C VAL A 117 -10.30 -15.52 3.65
N PRO A 118 -11.05 -14.48 4.13
CA PRO A 118 -11.25 -13.17 3.53
C PRO A 118 -10.01 -12.27 3.60
N ALA A 119 -9.74 -11.51 2.52
CA ALA A 119 -8.54 -10.70 2.39
C ALA A 119 -8.84 -9.30 1.81
N PHE A 120 -7.85 -8.42 1.90
CA PHE A 120 -7.93 -7.10 1.28
C PHE A 120 -8.02 -7.23 -0.24
N SER A 121 -9.07 -6.66 -0.82
CA SER A 121 -9.39 -6.82 -2.26
C SER A 121 -8.31 -6.34 -3.22
N LEU A 122 -7.36 -5.53 -2.74
CA LEU A 122 -6.25 -5.04 -3.55
C LEU A 122 -5.27 -6.15 -3.95
N TYR A 123 -5.17 -7.25 -3.18
CA TYR A 123 -4.29 -8.37 -3.53
C TYR A 123 -4.66 -8.97 -4.88
N GLU A 124 -5.94 -9.32 -5.08
CA GLU A 124 -6.44 -9.83 -6.37
C GLU A 124 -6.14 -8.86 -7.51
N THR A 125 -6.40 -7.56 -7.27
CA THR A 125 -6.16 -6.51 -8.26
C THR A 125 -4.69 -6.45 -8.68
N ILE A 126 -3.76 -6.43 -7.73
CA ILE A 126 -2.31 -6.33 -8.02
C ILE A 126 -1.82 -7.60 -8.71
N ILE A 127 -2.20 -8.77 -8.25
CA ILE A 127 -1.82 -10.06 -8.84
C ILE A 127 -2.29 -10.11 -10.30
N THR A 128 -3.53 -9.71 -10.58
CA THR A 128 -4.08 -9.67 -11.94
C THR A 128 -3.31 -8.69 -12.83
N ILE A 129 -2.99 -7.49 -12.33
CA ILE A 129 -2.22 -6.49 -13.10
C ILE A 129 -0.81 -7.01 -13.39
N ALA A 130 -0.19 -7.70 -12.44
CA ALA A 130 1.11 -8.33 -12.62
C ALA A 130 1.08 -9.54 -13.58
N GLY A 131 -0.10 -9.94 -14.06
CA GLY A 131 -0.27 -11.08 -14.96
C GLY A 131 -0.32 -12.43 -14.25
N GLY A 132 -0.34 -12.46 -12.92
CA GLY A 132 -0.47 -13.65 -12.10
C GLY A 132 -1.92 -14.10 -11.92
N LYS A 133 -2.10 -15.21 -11.19
CA LYS A 133 -3.40 -15.77 -10.81
C LYS A 133 -3.50 -15.85 -9.29
N MET A 134 -4.57 -15.29 -8.72
CA MET A 134 -4.85 -15.49 -7.30
C MET A 134 -5.48 -16.87 -7.07
N VAL A 135 -4.93 -17.61 -6.11
CA VAL A 135 -5.48 -18.87 -5.60
C VAL A 135 -5.98 -18.61 -4.17
N PRO A 136 -7.30 -18.52 -3.96
CA PRO A 136 -7.83 -18.29 -2.62
C PRO A 136 -7.63 -19.51 -1.73
N LEU A 137 -7.26 -19.26 -0.47
CA LEU A 137 -7.17 -20.26 0.59
C LEU A 137 -8.15 -19.86 1.69
N ASP A 138 -9.23 -20.61 1.86
CA ASP A 138 -10.20 -20.39 2.93
C ASP A 138 -9.57 -20.71 4.30
N VAL A 139 -9.64 -19.75 5.25
CA VAL A 139 -9.07 -19.84 6.60
C VAL A 139 -10.06 -19.41 7.68
#